data_98e7034a6c7e8c2af7ef815d9dabe6d6
#
_entry.id   98e7034a6c7e8c2af7ef815d9dabe6d6
#
_cell.length_a   1.000
_cell.length_b   1.000
_cell.length_c   1.000
_cell.angle_alpha   90.00
_cell.angle_beta   90.00
_cell.angle_gamma   90.00
#
_symmetry.space_group_name_H-M   'P 1'
#
loop_
_entity.id
_entity.type
_entity.pdbx_description
1 polymer ?
#
loop_
_entity_poly.entity_id
_entity_poly.type
_entity_poly.pdbx_seq_one_letter_code
_entity_poly.pdbx_strand_id
1 'polypeptide(L)'
;ERALAIAAGGRDVCVVSSGDSGIYGMASLVYEMKEHLGADVEIEVIPGISAFQKAASILGAPMGHDFCVISLSDLLTPWQLIEKRIKAAASADFVTAVYNPRSNGRYWQLFRLKEIFMEERAATTPVGYVRQAGREGERAVLTTLEAFDPEDVDMFTVVIIGNSMTRDSGGRMLTPRGYYSGDKETAATKVGQSIMIESFRTIEKELQRKDIPLGLKWPLLHAIHTTADFDMERILRADDGAGGRIY
;
A
#
# COMPACT_ATOMS: atom_id res chain seq x y z
N GLU A 1 8.79 18.86 23.71
CA GLU A 1 8.97 19.07 25.15
C GLU A 1 8.04 20.19 25.67
N ARG A 2 8.17 21.42 25.18
CA ARG A 2 7.40 22.58 25.68
C ARG A 2 5.88 22.36 25.67
N ALA A 3 5.33 21.75 24.59
CA ALA A 3 3.91 21.45 24.48
C ALA A 3 3.46 20.47 25.59
N LEU A 4 4.21 19.39 25.83
CA LEU A 4 3.92 18.42 26.88
C LEU A 4 4.01 19.03 28.28
N ALA A 5 5.02 19.87 28.55
CA ALA A 5 5.16 20.58 29.83
C ALA A 5 3.97 21.53 30.11
N ILE A 6 3.47 22.20 29.09
CA ILE A 6 2.29 23.09 29.22
C ILE A 6 1.02 22.27 29.46
N ALA A 7 0.84 21.14 28.74
CA ALA A 7 -0.29 20.25 28.92
C ALA A 7 -0.30 19.59 30.31
N ALA A 8 0.84 19.14 30.80
CA ALA A 8 0.98 18.61 32.17
C ALA A 8 0.64 19.64 33.26
N GLY A 9 0.74 20.93 32.96
CA GLY A 9 0.24 22.02 33.79
C GLY A 9 -1.28 22.26 33.72
N GLY A 10 -2.05 21.37 33.07
CA GLY A 10 -3.50 21.41 33.00
C GLY A 10 -4.05 22.35 31.92
N ARG A 11 -3.30 22.65 30.87
CA ARG A 11 -3.75 23.50 29.74
C ARG A 11 -3.93 22.67 28.48
N ASP A 12 -4.97 22.98 27.71
CA ASP A 12 -5.13 22.43 26.36
C ASP A 12 -4.04 22.97 25.43
N VAL A 13 -3.39 22.05 24.69
CA VAL A 13 -2.29 22.36 23.76
C VAL A 13 -2.54 21.69 22.44
N CYS A 14 -2.45 22.44 21.35
CA CYS A 14 -2.52 21.91 19.99
C CYS A 14 -1.13 21.94 19.33
N VAL A 15 -0.71 20.80 18.78
CA VAL A 15 0.47 20.68 17.91
C VAL A 15 -0.02 20.54 16.47
N VAL A 16 0.23 21.55 15.65
CA VAL A 16 -0.23 21.59 14.26
C VAL A 16 0.82 20.98 13.34
N SER A 17 0.40 20.04 12.51
CA SER A 17 1.20 19.42 11.46
C SER A 17 0.57 19.66 10.09
N SER A 18 1.39 19.72 9.05
CA SER A 18 0.93 19.79 7.68
C SER A 18 0.60 18.37 7.18
N GLY A 19 -0.52 18.19 6.47
CA GLY A 19 -0.97 16.89 6.01
C GLY A 19 -1.60 16.05 7.12
N ASP A 20 -1.31 14.77 7.17
CA ASP A 20 -1.69 13.87 8.26
C ASP A 20 -0.58 13.79 9.30
N SER A 21 -0.90 14.02 10.57
CA SER A 21 0.07 14.03 11.65
C SER A 21 0.67 12.64 11.96
N GLY A 22 -0.03 11.56 11.60
CA GLY A 22 0.39 10.17 11.81
C GLY A 22 1.21 9.57 10.66
N ILE A 23 1.23 10.22 9.48
CA ILE A 23 1.94 9.69 8.31
C ILE A 23 3.20 10.52 8.03
N TYR A 24 4.35 10.05 8.53
CA TYR A 24 5.64 10.77 8.52
C TYR A 24 5.54 12.19 9.12
N GLY A 25 4.59 12.38 10.03
CA GLY A 25 4.29 13.64 10.70
C GLY A 25 4.77 13.68 12.16
N MET A 26 4.18 14.57 12.94
CA MET A 26 4.61 14.86 14.30
C MET A 26 4.05 13.92 15.36
N ALA A 27 3.01 13.11 15.06
CA ALA A 27 2.31 12.34 16.10
C ALA A 27 3.23 11.34 16.81
N SER A 28 4.02 10.54 16.06
CA SER A 28 4.95 9.58 16.67
C SER A 28 5.96 10.26 17.59
N LEU A 29 6.52 11.40 17.16
CA LEU A 29 7.46 12.17 17.95
C LEU A 29 6.84 12.67 19.27
N VAL A 30 5.56 13.08 19.24
CA VAL A 30 4.87 13.54 20.46
C VAL A 30 4.67 12.38 21.44
N TYR A 31 4.29 11.18 20.94
CA TYR A 31 4.16 9.96 21.76
C TYR A 31 5.51 9.52 22.33
N GLU A 32 6.57 9.47 21.53
CA GLU A 32 7.93 9.11 21.98
C GLU A 32 8.44 10.10 23.06
N MET A 33 8.19 11.38 22.85
CA MET A 33 8.56 12.41 23.84
C MET A 33 7.73 12.28 25.13
N LYS A 34 6.44 11.94 25.05
CA LYS A 34 5.61 11.67 26.23
C LYS A 34 6.20 10.53 27.05
N GLU A 35 6.55 9.41 26.40
CA GLU A 35 7.17 8.24 27.06
C GLU A 35 8.51 8.61 27.69
N HIS A 36 9.39 9.28 26.91
CA HIS A 36 10.72 9.67 27.38
C HIS A 36 10.70 10.59 28.60
N LEU A 37 9.74 11.51 28.65
CA LEU A 37 9.59 12.47 29.76
C LEU A 37 8.74 11.94 30.90
N GLY A 38 8.09 10.76 30.77
CA GLY A 38 7.13 10.25 31.74
C GLY A 38 5.94 11.19 31.95
N ALA A 39 5.55 11.95 30.91
CA ALA A 39 4.50 12.95 31.05
C ALA A 39 3.11 12.28 31.13
N ASP A 40 2.36 12.61 32.17
CA ASP A 40 0.96 12.15 32.35
C ASP A 40 0.01 13.15 31.68
N VAL A 41 -0.14 13.00 30.36
CA VAL A 41 -1.05 13.82 29.54
C VAL A 41 -1.80 12.93 28.58
N GLU A 42 -3.06 13.26 28.28
CA GLU A 42 -3.81 12.61 27.21
C GLU A 42 -3.42 13.22 25.86
N ILE A 43 -3.33 12.38 24.81
CA ILE A 43 -3.02 12.80 23.45
C ILE A 43 -4.11 12.29 22.51
N GLU A 44 -4.78 13.22 21.83
CA GLU A 44 -5.68 12.93 20.74
C GLU A 44 -5.00 13.24 19.40
N VAL A 45 -5.05 12.30 18.44
CA VAL A 45 -4.54 12.50 17.09
C VAL A 45 -5.70 12.73 16.14
N ILE A 46 -5.78 13.93 15.60
CA ILE A 46 -6.77 14.29 14.59
C ILE A 46 -6.19 14.00 13.22
N PRO A 47 -6.81 13.09 12.42
CA PRO A 47 -6.32 12.73 11.10
C PRO A 47 -6.45 13.90 10.11
N GLY A 48 -5.57 13.91 9.11
CA GLY A 48 -5.57 14.87 8.03
C GLY A 48 -5.45 14.21 6.66
N ILE A 49 -5.31 15.02 5.61
CA ILE A 49 -5.06 14.54 4.25
C ILE A 49 -3.56 14.53 4.00
N SER A 50 -2.98 13.34 3.91
CA SER A 50 -1.56 13.19 3.65
C SER A 50 -1.19 13.60 2.22
N ALA A 51 0.05 14.05 2.01
CA ALA A 51 0.52 14.52 0.72
C ALA A 51 0.35 13.49 -0.41
N PHE A 52 0.53 12.17 -0.13
CA PHE A 52 0.32 11.13 -1.14
C PHE A 52 -1.15 11.01 -1.57
N GLN A 53 -2.10 11.17 -0.64
CA GLN A 53 -3.54 11.15 -0.94
C GLN A 53 -3.91 12.35 -1.83
N LYS A 54 -3.39 13.54 -1.50
CA LYS A 54 -3.58 14.72 -2.34
C LYS A 54 -2.92 14.55 -3.70
N ALA A 55 -1.70 14.04 -3.78
CA ALA A 55 -1.02 13.76 -5.04
C ALA A 55 -1.80 12.73 -5.88
N ALA A 56 -2.30 11.66 -5.27
CA ALA A 56 -3.13 10.66 -5.95
C ALA A 56 -4.39 11.29 -6.57
N SER A 57 -5.09 12.16 -5.83
CA SER A 57 -6.29 12.84 -6.33
C SER A 57 -6.02 13.78 -7.52
N ILE A 58 -4.84 14.38 -7.59
CA ILE A 58 -4.41 15.23 -8.70
C ILE A 58 -4.08 14.38 -9.93
N LEU A 59 -3.37 13.26 -9.73
CA LEU A 59 -2.97 12.33 -10.78
C LEU A 59 -4.13 11.51 -11.35
N GLY A 60 -5.20 11.30 -10.58
CA GLY A 60 -6.36 10.51 -10.98
C GLY A 60 -6.80 9.53 -9.91
N ALA A 61 -6.73 8.23 -10.19
CA ALA A 61 -7.08 7.15 -9.26
C ALA A 61 -5.98 6.05 -9.21
N PRO A 62 -4.71 6.38 -8.90
CA PRO A 62 -3.64 5.38 -8.87
C PRO A 62 -3.78 4.39 -7.72
N MET A 63 -4.41 4.78 -6.60
CA MET A 63 -4.57 3.99 -5.38
C MET A 63 -5.85 3.13 -5.37
N GLY A 64 -6.34 2.74 -6.54
CA GLY A 64 -7.55 1.92 -6.67
C GLY A 64 -7.38 0.47 -6.24
N HIS A 65 -6.14 0.00 -6.09
CA HIS A 65 -5.75 -1.34 -5.64
C HIS A 65 -4.78 -1.25 -4.45
N ASP A 66 -4.17 -2.38 -4.05
CA ASP A 66 -3.23 -2.41 -2.93
C ASP A 66 -2.03 -1.50 -3.19
N PHE A 67 -1.66 -0.75 -2.18
CA PHE A 67 -0.56 0.22 -2.26
C PHE A 67 0.28 0.24 -0.99
N CYS A 68 1.48 0.76 -1.11
CA CYS A 68 2.34 1.05 0.04
C CYS A 68 2.91 2.47 -0.03
N VAL A 69 3.40 2.93 1.12
CA VAL A 69 4.04 4.24 1.26
C VAL A 69 5.44 4.03 1.81
N ILE A 70 6.46 4.53 1.12
CA ILE A 70 7.87 4.38 1.49
C ILE A 70 8.53 5.75 1.58
N SER A 71 9.24 6.00 2.68
CA SER A 71 10.13 7.16 2.81
C SER A 71 11.56 6.77 2.45
N LEU A 72 12.22 7.56 1.62
CA LEU A 72 13.64 7.41 1.31
C LEU A 72 14.55 8.11 2.34
N SER A 73 13.98 8.64 3.42
CA SER A 73 14.78 9.26 4.48
C SER A 73 15.60 8.23 5.23
N ASP A 74 16.92 8.34 5.13
CA ASP A 74 17.91 7.47 5.72
C ASP A 74 18.57 8.04 7.00
N LEU A 75 17.98 9.09 7.56
CA LEU A 75 18.47 9.72 8.78
C LEU A 75 18.33 8.83 10.02
N LEU A 76 17.18 8.15 10.15
CA LEU A 76 16.87 7.28 11.30
C LEU A 76 16.71 5.82 10.89
N THR A 77 16.62 5.55 9.60
CA THR A 77 16.43 4.20 9.05
C THR A 77 17.61 3.83 8.16
N PRO A 78 18.36 2.76 8.42
CA PRO A 78 19.47 2.34 7.57
C PRO A 78 19.01 2.08 6.13
N TRP A 79 19.83 2.51 5.15
CA TRP A 79 19.49 2.35 3.73
C TRP A 79 19.18 0.90 3.34
N GLN A 80 19.92 -0.07 3.86
CA GLN A 80 19.71 -1.49 3.58
C GLN A 80 18.29 -1.95 3.91
N LEU A 81 17.69 -1.39 4.97
CA LEU A 81 16.31 -1.68 5.33
C LEU A 81 15.32 -1.00 4.38
N ILE A 82 15.62 0.24 3.96
CA ILE A 82 14.81 0.97 2.98
C ILE A 82 14.84 0.21 1.65
N GLU A 83 16.01 -0.18 1.16
CA GLU A 83 16.18 -0.96 -0.08
C GLU A 83 15.44 -2.29 -0.03
N LYS A 84 15.49 -3.00 1.11
CA LYS A 84 14.72 -4.24 1.32
C LYS A 84 13.21 -4.01 1.16
N ARG A 85 12.69 -2.89 1.70
CA ARG A 85 11.26 -2.51 1.58
C ARG A 85 10.91 -2.16 0.13
N ILE A 86 11.78 -1.45 -0.58
CA ILE A 86 11.61 -1.12 -2.00
C ILE A 86 11.52 -2.40 -2.84
N LYS A 87 12.43 -3.35 -2.66
CA LYS A 87 12.42 -4.65 -3.34
C LYS A 87 11.14 -5.42 -3.06
N ALA A 88 10.70 -5.47 -1.81
CA ALA A 88 9.45 -6.14 -1.43
C ALA A 88 8.23 -5.47 -2.08
N ALA A 89 8.17 -4.14 -2.13
CA ALA A 89 7.09 -3.41 -2.78
C ALA A 89 7.07 -3.61 -4.30
N ALA A 90 8.22 -3.65 -4.93
CA ALA A 90 8.34 -3.90 -6.36
C ALA A 90 7.92 -5.33 -6.72
N SER A 91 8.44 -6.35 -6.05
CA SER A 91 8.14 -7.76 -6.32
C SER A 91 6.69 -8.16 -5.97
N ALA A 92 6.10 -7.52 -4.94
CA ALA A 92 4.71 -7.77 -4.54
C ALA A 92 3.68 -6.96 -5.36
N ASP A 93 4.10 -6.25 -6.38
CA ASP A 93 3.25 -5.48 -7.29
C ASP A 93 2.38 -4.40 -6.63
N PHE A 94 2.84 -3.76 -5.55
CA PHE A 94 2.15 -2.64 -4.93
C PHE A 94 2.27 -1.35 -5.74
N VAL A 95 1.19 -0.59 -5.88
CA VAL A 95 1.32 0.83 -6.20
C VAL A 95 2.10 1.50 -5.08
N THR A 96 3.16 2.22 -5.40
CA THR A 96 4.08 2.72 -4.38
C THR A 96 4.16 4.25 -4.37
N ALA A 97 3.78 4.85 -3.24
CA ALA A 97 4.00 6.28 -3.00
C ALA A 97 5.32 6.50 -2.27
N VAL A 98 6.15 7.40 -2.80
CA VAL A 98 7.51 7.68 -2.32
C VAL A 98 7.56 9.06 -1.69
N TYR A 99 7.91 9.10 -0.41
CA TYR A 99 8.17 10.31 0.36
C TYR A 99 9.66 10.61 0.47
N ASN A 100 9.97 11.89 0.67
CA ASN A 100 11.35 12.35 0.80
C ASN A 100 12.23 11.87 -0.36
N PRO A 101 11.81 12.05 -1.62
CA PRO A 101 12.47 11.42 -2.76
C PRO A 101 13.88 11.92 -2.97
N ARG A 102 14.16 13.21 -2.70
CA ARG A 102 15.46 13.83 -2.93
C ARG A 102 15.74 14.98 -1.96
N SER A 103 17.00 15.17 -1.59
CA SER A 103 17.52 16.32 -0.86
C SER A 103 19.01 16.53 -1.20
N ASN A 104 19.65 17.57 -0.68
CA ASN A 104 21.07 17.79 -0.89
C ASN A 104 21.96 16.61 -0.44
N GLY A 105 21.58 15.93 0.63
CA GLY A 105 22.31 14.75 1.14
C GLY A 105 21.75 13.42 0.64
N ARG A 106 20.62 13.42 -0.07
CA ARG A 106 19.93 12.23 -0.56
C ARG A 106 19.63 12.43 -2.05
N TYR A 107 20.57 12.10 -2.92
CA TYR A 107 20.50 12.37 -4.35
C TYR A 107 20.52 11.10 -5.22
N TRP A 108 21.02 9.97 -4.71
CA TRP A 108 21.16 8.71 -5.45
C TRP A 108 20.08 7.67 -5.11
N GLN A 109 19.41 7.79 -3.96
CA GLN A 109 18.47 6.80 -3.45
C GLN A 109 17.25 6.61 -4.38
N LEU A 110 16.78 7.68 -5.00
CA LEU A 110 15.67 7.62 -5.96
C LEU A 110 16.09 6.96 -7.29
N PHE A 111 17.34 7.14 -7.72
CA PHE A 111 17.89 6.40 -8.87
C PHE A 111 17.90 4.91 -8.59
N ARG A 112 18.40 4.51 -7.41
CA ARG A 112 18.42 3.10 -7.01
C ARG A 112 17.01 2.51 -6.90
N LEU A 113 16.06 3.27 -6.38
CA LEU A 113 14.66 2.86 -6.36
C LEU A 113 14.14 2.63 -7.79
N LYS A 114 14.38 3.57 -8.72
CA LYS A 114 14.00 3.42 -10.14
C LYS A 114 14.59 2.14 -10.74
N GLU A 115 15.87 1.86 -10.54
CA GLU A 115 16.53 0.64 -11.01
C GLU A 115 15.81 -0.62 -10.51
N ILE A 116 15.53 -0.71 -9.20
CA ILE A 116 14.84 -1.86 -8.61
C ILE A 116 13.44 -2.05 -9.22
N PHE A 117 12.70 -0.95 -9.41
CA PHE A 117 11.39 -1.06 -10.06
C PHE A 117 11.49 -1.46 -11.53
N MET A 118 12.53 -1.02 -12.25
CA MET A 118 12.78 -1.44 -13.64
C MET A 118 13.12 -2.93 -13.77
N GLU A 119 13.66 -3.56 -12.74
CA GLU A 119 13.91 -5.02 -12.70
C GLU A 119 12.60 -5.82 -12.62
N GLU A 120 11.54 -5.26 -12.01
CA GLU A 120 10.29 -5.94 -11.64
C GLU A 120 9.08 -5.47 -12.46
N ARG A 121 9.17 -4.35 -13.16
CA ARG A 121 8.06 -3.67 -13.84
C ARG A 121 8.38 -3.39 -15.30
N ALA A 122 7.32 -3.31 -16.10
CA ALA A 122 7.46 -2.84 -17.49
C ALA A 122 8.00 -1.41 -17.52
N ALA A 123 8.88 -1.10 -18.46
CA ALA A 123 9.40 0.24 -18.71
C ALA A 123 8.29 1.29 -18.93
N THR A 124 7.16 0.86 -19.49
CA THR A 124 5.96 1.66 -19.74
C THR A 124 5.07 1.87 -18.53
N THR A 125 5.38 1.27 -17.36
CA THR A 125 4.59 1.44 -16.13
C THR A 125 4.44 2.94 -15.82
N PRO A 126 3.20 3.45 -15.61
CA PRO A 126 2.99 4.85 -15.31
C PRO A 126 3.63 5.28 -13.99
N VAL A 127 4.30 6.42 -14.03
CA VAL A 127 4.84 7.13 -12.87
C VAL A 127 4.27 8.53 -12.86
N GLY A 128 3.63 8.90 -11.76
CA GLY A 128 3.16 10.26 -11.54
C GLY A 128 3.92 10.92 -10.41
N TYR A 129 4.25 12.19 -10.55
CA TYR A 129 4.80 12.95 -9.44
C TYR A 129 4.16 14.33 -9.31
N VAL A 130 3.95 14.74 -8.07
CA VAL A 130 3.32 16.01 -7.76
C VAL A 130 4.21 16.79 -6.80
N ARG A 131 4.67 17.94 -7.26
CA ARG A 131 5.38 18.91 -6.47
C ARG A 131 4.38 19.82 -5.75
N GLN A 132 4.61 20.10 -4.47
CA GLN A 132 3.78 21.01 -3.68
C GLN A 132 2.28 20.69 -3.70
N ALA A 133 1.91 19.39 -3.60
CA ALA A 133 0.53 18.93 -3.65
C ALA A 133 -0.38 19.69 -2.68
N GLY A 134 -1.40 20.39 -3.18
CA GLY A 134 -2.34 21.20 -2.41
C GLY A 134 -1.80 22.54 -1.93
N ARG A 135 -0.68 23.02 -2.49
CA ARG A 135 -0.06 24.30 -2.13
C ARG A 135 0.15 25.18 -3.34
N GLU A 136 0.50 26.44 -3.09
CA GLU A 136 0.91 27.34 -4.16
C GLU A 136 2.13 26.79 -4.93
N GLY A 137 2.10 26.86 -6.26
CA GLY A 137 3.11 26.27 -7.13
C GLY A 137 2.95 24.77 -7.34
N GLU A 138 1.76 24.19 -7.07
CA GLU A 138 1.45 22.81 -7.41
C GLU A 138 1.73 22.49 -8.89
N ARG A 139 2.51 21.43 -9.12
CA ARG A 139 2.80 20.93 -10.47
C ARG A 139 2.72 19.40 -10.46
N ALA A 140 1.92 18.87 -11.37
CA ALA A 140 1.79 17.43 -11.58
C ALA A 140 2.38 17.04 -12.94
N VAL A 141 3.04 15.89 -12.99
CA VAL A 141 3.56 15.26 -14.20
C VAL A 141 3.18 13.79 -14.19
N LEU A 142 2.70 13.29 -15.32
CA LEU A 142 2.51 11.87 -15.60
C LEU A 142 3.50 11.45 -16.68
N THR A 143 4.23 10.37 -16.43
CA THR A 143 5.28 9.83 -17.31
C THR A 143 5.30 8.30 -17.19
N THR A 144 6.33 7.65 -17.73
CA THR A 144 6.58 6.22 -17.57
C THR A 144 7.80 5.97 -16.70
N LEU A 145 7.94 4.75 -16.20
CA LEU A 145 9.07 4.36 -15.35
C LEU A 145 10.42 4.55 -16.06
N GLU A 146 10.49 4.24 -17.35
CA GLU A 146 11.69 4.49 -18.19
C GLU A 146 11.99 5.97 -18.33
N ALA A 147 10.98 6.77 -18.68
CA ALA A 147 11.14 8.19 -18.97
C ALA A 147 11.23 9.07 -17.71
N PHE A 148 10.88 8.54 -16.54
CA PHE A 148 10.98 9.27 -15.28
C PHE A 148 12.43 9.62 -14.97
N ASP A 149 12.73 10.90 -14.86
CA ASP A 149 14.04 11.36 -14.40
C ASP A 149 13.98 11.70 -12.91
N PRO A 150 14.75 11.01 -12.05
CA PRO A 150 14.86 11.36 -10.63
C PRO A 150 15.40 12.76 -10.35
N GLU A 151 16.01 13.44 -11.34
CA GLU A 151 16.47 14.81 -11.20
C GLU A 151 15.35 15.85 -11.26
N ASP A 152 14.20 15.49 -11.84
CA ASP A 152 13.03 16.39 -11.96
C ASP A 152 12.30 16.65 -10.63
N VAL A 153 12.66 15.92 -9.58
CA VAL A 153 11.96 16.01 -8.29
C VAL A 153 12.84 16.55 -7.16
N ASP A 154 12.19 17.13 -6.16
CA ASP A 154 12.81 17.72 -4.98
C ASP A 154 12.13 17.22 -3.68
N MET A 155 12.52 17.80 -2.54
CA MET A 155 11.95 17.46 -1.22
C MET A 155 10.45 17.75 -1.08
N PHE A 156 9.91 18.61 -1.93
CA PHE A 156 8.48 18.98 -1.90
C PHE A 156 7.64 18.14 -2.86
N THR A 157 8.20 17.05 -3.36
CA THR A 157 7.58 16.19 -4.36
C THR A 157 7.17 14.86 -3.74
N VAL A 158 5.99 14.36 -4.11
CA VAL A 158 5.56 12.97 -3.89
C VAL A 158 5.58 12.26 -5.24
N VAL A 159 6.23 11.10 -5.30
CA VAL A 159 6.26 10.25 -6.50
C VAL A 159 5.34 9.06 -6.27
N ILE A 160 4.53 8.71 -7.26
CA ILE A 160 3.65 7.53 -7.25
C ILE A 160 4.02 6.65 -8.43
N ILE A 161 4.48 5.44 -8.16
CA ILE A 161 4.83 4.43 -9.15
C ILE A 161 3.66 3.45 -9.25
N GLY A 162 3.15 3.25 -10.45
CA GLY A 162 2.08 2.31 -10.72
C GLY A 162 2.49 0.85 -10.55
N ASN A 163 1.51 -0.03 -10.57
CA ASN A 163 1.70 -1.48 -10.64
C ASN A 163 1.44 -2.02 -12.06
N SER A 164 1.47 -3.34 -12.24
CA SER A 164 1.26 -4.01 -13.54
C SER A 164 -0.09 -3.69 -14.17
N MET A 165 -1.11 -3.31 -13.37
CA MET A 165 -2.45 -2.95 -13.85
C MET A 165 -2.63 -1.45 -14.07
N THR A 166 -1.69 -0.62 -13.62
CA THR A 166 -1.80 0.83 -13.75
C THR A 166 -1.63 1.26 -15.20
N ARG A 167 -2.48 2.17 -15.65
CA ARG A 167 -2.42 2.73 -17.01
C ARG A 167 -2.67 4.22 -17.03
N ASP A 168 -2.24 4.87 -18.10
CA ASP A 168 -2.71 6.21 -18.46
C ASP A 168 -4.14 6.09 -19.05
N SER A 169 -5.04 6.86 -18.51
CA SER A 169 -6.43 6.97 -18.96
C SER A 169 -6.74 8.44 -19.27
N GLY A 170 -6.37 8.88 -20.49
CA GLY A 170 -6.60 10.25 -20.93
C GLY A 170 -5.84 11.30 -20.12
N GLY A 171 -4.56 11.07 -19.83
CA GLY A 171 -3.71 11.94 -19.03
C GLY A 171 -3.93 11.80 -17.52
N ARG A 172 -4.60 10.73 -17.09
CA ARG A 172 -4.83 10.40 -15.68
C ARG A 172 -4.29 9.01 -15.36
N MET A 173 -3.64 8.88 -14.23
CA MET A 173 -3.15 7.62 -13.71
C MET A 173 -4.31 6.82 -13.11
N LEU A 174 -4.57 5.62 -13.63
CA LEU A 174 -5.66 4.76 -13.17
C LEU A 174 -5.13 3.36 -12.87
N THR A 175 -5.36 2.88 -11.65
CA THR A 175 -5.20 1.46 -11.27
C THR A 175 -6.59 0.84 -11.09
N PRO A 176 -7.07 0.02 -12.04
CA PRO A 176 -8.43 -0.50 -12.02
C PRO A 176 -8.60 -1.62 -10.99
N ARG A 177 -9.78 -1.71 -10.39
CA ARG A 177 -10.17 -2.87 -9.55
C ARG A 177 -10.85 -3.99 -10.34
N GLY A 178 -10.90 -3.88 -11.67
CA GLY A 178 -11.49 -4.91 -12.54
C GLY A 178 -13.01 -4.89 -12.66
N TYR A 179 -13.70 -3.80 -12.28
CA TYR A 179 -15.15 -3.70 -12.43
C TYR A 179 -15.62 -3.71 -13.89
N TYR A 180 -14.80 -3.22 -14.82
CA TYR A 180 -15.10 -3.06 -16.25
C TYR A 180 -13.95 -3.61 -17.10
N SER A 181 -13.67 -4.89 -17.00
CA SER A 181 -12.72 -5.53 -17.90
C SER A 181 -13.45 -5.94 -19.19
N GLY A 182 -13.22 -5.18 -20.27
CA GLY A 182 -13.85 -5.42 -21.59
C GLY A 182 -13.26 -6.59 -22.39
N ASP A 183 -12.19 -7.22 -21.92
CA ASP A 183 -11.51 -8.29 -22.64
C ASP A 183 -12.12 -9.65 -22.29
N LYS A 184 -12.36 -10.46 -23.34
CA LYS A 184 -12.92 -11.81 -23.22
C LYS A 184 -12.07 -12.75 -22.33
N GLU A 185 -10.75 -12.53 -22.29
CA GLU A 185 -9.83 -13.27 -21.38
C GLU A 185 -10.11 -12.96 -19.91
N THR A 186 -10.41 -11.70 -19.60
CA THR A 186 -10.77 -11.29 -18.23
C THR A 186 -12.16 -11.81 -17.82
N ALA A 187 -13.06 -12.09 -18.77
CA ALA A 187 -14.35 -12.72 -18.48
C ALA A 187 -14.17 -14.17 -18.04
N ALA A 188 -13.27 -14.92 -18.69
CA ALA A 188 -12.93 -16.29 -18.28
C ALA A 188 -12.25 -16.32 -16.90
N THR A 189 -11.32 -15.38 -16.64
CA THR A 189 -10.66 -15.21 -15.32
C THR A 189 -11.68 -14.79 -14.27
N LYS A 190 -12.64 -13.91 -14.58
CA LYS A 190 -13.73 -13.53 -13.67
C LYS A 190 -14.69 -14.67 -13.37
N VAL A 191 -15.01 -15.48 -14.36
CA VAL A 191 -15.84 -16.70 -14.15
C VAL A 191 -15.07 -17.66 -13.24
N GLY A 192 -13.79 -17.90 -13.49
CA GLY A 192 -12.95 -18.71 -12.61
C GLY A 192 -12.84 -18.15 -11.19
N GLN A 193 -12.62 -16.85 -11.03
CA GLN A 193 -12.60 -16.19 -9.73
C GLN A 193 -13.97 -16.22 -9.04
N SER A 194 -15.07 -16.01 -9.76
CA SER A 194 -16.43 -16.11 -9.20
C SER A 194 -16.74 -17.52 -8.73
N ILE A 195 -16.39 -18.53 -9.51
CA ILE A 195 -16.57 -19.95 -9.15
C ILE A 195 -15.71 -20.26 -7.91
N MET A 196 -14.46 -19.80 -7.86
CA MET A 196 -13.57 -20.00 -6.73
C MET A 196 -14.09 -19.32 -5.45
N ILE A 197 -14.60 -18.08 -5.53
CA ILE A 197 -15.20 -17.37 -4.40
C ILE A 197 -16.48 -18.06 -3.93
N GLU A 198 -17.32 -18.55 -4.85
CA GLU A 198 -18.57 -19.20 -4.51
C GLU A 198 -18.34 -20.58 -3.88
N SER A 199 -17.38 -21.33 -4.38
CA SER A 199 -16.91 -22.59 -3.82
C SER A 199 -16.30 -22.39 -2.43
N PHE A 200 -15.49 -21.37 -2.25
CA PHE A 200 -14.91 -21.01 -0.96
C PHE A 200 -15.99 -20.67 0.08
N ARG A 201 -16.99 -19.86 -0.29
CA ARG A 201 -18.14 -19.54 0.58
C ARG A 201 -18.95 -20.78 0.95
N THR A 202 -19.05 -21.74 0.05
CA THR A 202 -19.73 -23.02 0.31
C THR A 202 -18.96 -23.85 1.33
N ILE A 203 -17.64 -23.99 1.14
CA ILE A 203 -16.76 -24.68 2.09
C ILE A 203 -16.77 -24.00 3.47
N GLU A 204 -16.70 -22.65 3.48
CA GLU A 204 -16.77 -21.89 4.73
C GLU A 204 -18.08 -22.13 5.49
N LYS A 205 -19.22 -22.13 4.77
CA LYS A 205 -20.54 -22.46 5.35
C LYS A 205 -20.58 -23.89 5.93
N GLU A 206 -20.02 -24.87 5.22
CA GLU A 206 -19.97 -26.24 5.71
C GLU A 206 -19.04 -26.39 6.94
N LEU A 207 -17.91 -25.70 6.95
CA LEU A 207 -17.01 -25.64 8.12
C LEU A 207 -17.68 -24.96 9.32
N GLN A 208 -18.52 -23.94 9.10
CA GLN A 208 -19.29 -23.31 10.17
C GLN A 208 -20.33 -24.25 10.78
N ARG A 209 -20.98 -25.10 9.97
CA ARG A 209 -21.98 -26.09 10.44
C ARG A 209 -21.38 -27.20 11.29
N LYS A 210 -20.11 -27.54 11.12
CA LYS A 210 -19.46 -28.70 11.77
C LYS A 210 -18.83 -28.38 13.13
N ASP A 211 -19.11 -27.25 13.72
CA ASP A 211 -18.61 -26.83 15.05
C ASP A 211 -17.08 -27.01 15.26
N ILE A 212 -16.33 -26.81 14.18
CA ILE A 212 -14.88 -26.93 14.16
C ILE A 212 -14.26 -25.67 14.77
N PRO A 213 -13.35 -25.76 15.73
CA PRO A 213 -12.67 -24.60 16.29
C PRO A 213 -11.98 -23.74 15.25
N LEU A 214 -12.06 -22.41 15.38
CA LEU A 214 -11.50 -21.46 14.40
C LEU A 214 -10.01 -21.70 14.14
N GLY A 215 -9.24 -22.09 15.15
CA GLY A 215 -7.82 -22.42 15.02
C GLY A 215 -7.52 -23.62 14.13
N LEU A 216 -8.49 -24.52 13.91
CA LEU A 216 -8.37 -25.65 12.99
C LEU A 216 -8.93 -25.32 11.61
N LYS A 217 -9.89 -24.38 11.51
CA LYS A 217 -10.43 -23.91 10.23
C LYS A 217 -9.40 -23.13 9.43
N TRP A 218 -8.63 -22.28 10.08
CA TRP A 218 -7.70 -21.38 9.40
C TRP A 218 -6.64 -22.11 8.55
N PRO A 219 -5.92 -23.12 9.04
CA PRO A 219 -4.94 -23.83 8.23
C PRO A 219 -5.56 -24.52 7.01
N LEU A 220 -6.79 -25.06 7.15
CA LEU A 220 -7.50 -25.71 6.07
C LEU A 220 -7.91 -24.69 4.98
N LEU A 221 -8.47 -23.55 5.38
CA LEU A 221 -8.83 -22.49 4.47
C LEU A 221 -7.61 -21.89 3.74
N HIS A 222 -6.50 -21.73 4.47
CA HIS A 222 -5.22 -21.28 3.90
C HIS A 222 -4.66 -22.29 2.89
N ALA A 223 -4.67 -23.57 3.20
CA ALA A 223 -4.20 -24.63 2.31
C ALA A 223 -5.02 -24.66 0.99
N ILE A 224 -6.34 -24.48 1.09
CA ILE A 224 -7.23 -24.40 -0.07
C ILE A 224 -6.87 -23.24 -0.99
N HIS A 225 -6.52 -22.07 -0.41
CA HIS A 225 -6.16 -20.88 -1.18
C HIS A 225 -4.75 -20.90 -1.78
N THR A 226 -3.84 -21.65 -1.20
CA THR A 226 -2.42 -21.65 -1.62
C THR A 226 -2.07 -22.79 -2.55
N THR A 227 -2.97 -23.77 -2.75
CA THR A 227 -2.73 -24.91 -3.62
C THR A 227 -3.09 -24.53 -5.07
N ALA A 228 -2.08 -24.37 -5.92
CA ALA A 228 -2.25 -23.95 -7.32
C ALA A 228 -3.06 -24.95 -8.19
N ASP A 229 -3.12 -26.22 -7.79
CA ASP A 229 -3.83 -27.31 -8.47
C ASP A 229 -5.10 -27.75 -7.71
N PHE A 230 -5.88 -26.77 -7.29
CA PHE A 230 -7.10 -27.02 -6.54
C PHE A 230 -8.20 -27.60 -7.44
N ASP A 231 -8.33 -28.92 -7.47
CA ASP A 231 -9.38 -29.66 -8.18
C ASP A 231 -10.63 -29.82 -7.27
N MET A 232 -11.56 -28.89 -7.42
CA MET A 232 -12.84 -28.90 -6.69
C MET A 232 -13.66 -30.16 -6.91
N GLU A 233 -13.63 -30.74 -8.12
CA GLU A 233 -14.35 -31.99 -8.39
C GLU A 233 -13.82 -33.16 -7.54
N ARG A 234 -12.50 -33.15 -7.28
CA ARG A 234 -11.85 -34.19 -6.47
C ARG A 234 -12.23 -34.11 -5.00
N ILE A 235 -12.42 -32.89 -4.47
CA ILE A 235 -12.86 -32.68 -3.09
C ILE A 235 -14.33 -33.00 -2.91
N LEU A 236 -15.18 -32.64 -3.85
CA LEU A 236 -16.61 -32.94 -3.82
C LEU A 236 -16.90 -34.43 -4.02
N ARG A 237 -16.09 -35.13 -4.84
CA ARG A 237 -16.19 -36.59 -5.05
C ARG A 237 -15.71 -37.44 -3.87
N ALA A 238 -14.87 -36.86 -2.98
CA ALA A 238 -14.42 -37.58 -1.78
C ALA A 238 -15.54 -37.79 -0.72
N ASP A 239 -16.71 -37.20 -0.93
CA ASP A 239 -17.89 -37.36 -0.07
C ASP A 239 -18.89 -38.42 -0.59
N ASP A 240 -18.62 -39.11 -1.71
CA ASP A 240 -19.48 -40.14 -2.29
C ASP A 240 -19.31 -41.49 -1.57
N GLY A 241 -19.64 -41.57 -0.32
CA GLY A 241 -20.10 -42.81 0.33
C GLY A 241 -19.05 -43.82 0.78
N ALA A 242 -17.75 -43.53 0.75
CA ALA A 242 -16.71 -44.46 1.18
C ALA A 242 -16.06 -44.10 2.55
N GLY A 243 -16.69 -43.34 3.40
CA GLY A 243 -16.30 -43.17 4.81
C GLY A 243 -14.88 -42.66 5.11
N GLY A 244 -14.17 -42.19 4.09
CA GLY A 244 -12.81 -41.62 4.23
C GLY A 244 -12.86 -40.15 4.58
N ARG A 245 -12.64 -39.79 5.82
CA ARG A 245 -12.40 -38.42 6.24
C ARG A 245 -11.02 -38.00 5.77
N ILE A 246 -10.96 -37.03 4.86
CA ILE A 246 -9.72 -36.30 4.59
C ILE A 246 -9.62 -35.17 5.62
N TYR A 247 -8.61 -35.26 6.49
CA TYR A 247 -8.19 -34.19 7.39
C TYR A 247 -7.05 -33.44 6.75
#